data_991cf63ec82570c5560658e5765e6781
#
_entry.id   991cf63ec82570c5560658e5765e6781
#
_cell.length_a   1.000
_cell.length_b   1.000
_cell.length_c   1.000
_cell.angle_alpha   90.00
_cell.angle_beta   90.00
_cell.angle_gamma   90.00
#
_symmetry.space_group_name_H-M   'P 1'
#
loop_
_entity.id
_entity.type
_entity.pdbx_description
1 polymer ?
#
loop_
_entity_poly.entity_id
_entity_poly.type
_entity_poly.pdbx_seq_one_letter_code
_entity_poly.pdbx_strand_id
1 'polypeptide(L)'
;NLSAEDTGILAQAKSIIDWNLNHKYCSKCSSSKLEIKDTGYKKYCLECKTEFFPRVDPVVIMLPTFEGKCLLGRQKIFPPRMYSALAGFLEPGETIEDAVIREVKEESGLDVTNVQYKFTQPWPFPYQLMIGCFAEAKSDILNIDKDEIEDAIWLTKEDLNRIFVGKHPNRIWIPPAMAVAHQLIVSWMHT
;
A
#
# COMPACT_ATOMS: atom_id res chain seq x y z
N ASN A 1 -13.96 -10.01 -17.80
CA ASN A 1 -13.78 -8.98 -16.75
C ASN A 1 -14.54 -9.44 -15.51
N LEU A 2 -13.89 -9.43 -14.34
CA LEU A 2 -14.53 -9.74 -13.06
C LEU A 2 -15.33 -8.50 -12.60
N SER A 3 -16.43 -8.74 -11.89
CA SER A 3 -17.15 -7.66 -11.19
C SER A 3 -16.33 -7.20 -9.97
N ALA A 4 -16.67 -6.04 -9.40
CA ALA A 4 -16.05 -5.57 -8.15
C ALA A 4 -16.34 -6.55 -6.99
N GLU A 5 -17.54 -7.13 -6.94
CA GLU A 5 -17.93 -8.12 -5.96
C GLU A 5 -17.09 -9.41 -6.08
N ASP A 6 -16.97 -9.97 -7.30
CA ASP A 6 -16.13 -11.15 -7.56
C ASP A 6 -14.68 -10.89 -7.17
N THR A 7 -14.16 -9.69 -7.47
CA THR A 7 -12.79 -9.31 -7.11
C THR A 7 -12.59 -9.28 -5.59
N GLY A 8 -13.57 -8.77 -4.84
CA GLY A 8 -13.55 -8.78 -3.37
C GLY A 8 -13.56 -10.20 -2.79
N ILE A 9 -14.43 -11.07 -3.31
CA ILE A 9 -14.51 -12.50 -2.90
C ILE A 9 -13.18 -13.21 -3.17
N LEU A 10 -12.61 -13.02 -4.36
CA LEU A 10 -11.34 -13.65 -4.73
C LEU A 10 -10.17 -13.12 -3.90
N ALA A 11 -10.14 -11.83 -3.58
CA ALA A 11 -9.14 -11.23 -2.71
C ALA A 11 -9.16 -11.85 -1.31
N GLN A 12 -10.35 -11.98 -0.72
CA GLN A 12 -10.55 -12.61 0.58
C GLN A 12 -10.16 -14.09 0.55
N ALA A 13 -10.65 -14.85 -0.44
CA ALA A 13 -10.34 -16.26 -0.59
C ALA A 13 -8.83 -16.49 -0.73
N LYS A 14 -8.16 -15.70 -1.58
CA LYS A 14 -6.70 -15.78 -1.75
C LYS A 14 -5.96 -15.54 -0.43
N SER A 15 -6.28 -14.50 0.31
CA SER A 15 -5.63 -14.19 1.59
C SER A 15 -5.80 -15.31 2.61
N ILE A 16 -7.01 -15.87 2.74
CA ILE A 16 -7.28 -16.98 3.66
C ILE A 16 -6.54 -18.25 3.24
N ILE A 17 -6.52 -18.57 1.95
CA ILE A 17 -5.82 -19.76 1.41
C ILE A 17 -4.31 -19.60 1.64
N ASP A 18 -3.73 -18.47 1.26
CA ASP A 18 -2.30 -18.22 1.42
C ASP A 18 -1.88 -18.31 2.91
N TRP A 19 -2.67 -17.73 3.82
CA TRP A 19 -2.40 -17.85 5.24
C TRP A 19 -2.46 -19.31 5.71
N ASN A 20 -3.48 -20.07 5.30
CA ASN A 20 -3.61 -21.47 5.67
C ASN A 20 -2.48 -22.35 5.11
N LEU A 21 -2.00 -22.07 3.90
CA LEU A 21 -0.89 -22.81 3.29
C LEU A 21 0.46 -22.48 3.95
N ASN A 22 0.66 -21.23 4.39
CA ASN A 22 1.93 -20.76 4.93
C ASN A 22 2.05 -20.92 6.45
N HIS A 23 0.94 -20.87 7.20
CA HIS A 23 0.93 -21.04 8.66
C HIS A 23 0.87 -22.54 9.04
N LYS A 24 2.01 -23.24 8.92
CA LYS A 24 2.11 -24.71 9.08
C LYS A 24 2.43 -25.15 10.50
N TYR A 25 3.00 -24.29 11.32
CA TYR A 25 3.47 -24.59 12.66
C TYR A 25 2.91 -23.60 13.68
N CYS A 26 2.71 -24.09 14.89
CA CYS A 26 2.34 -23.26 16.03
C CYS A 26 3.50 -22.32 16.40
N SER A 27 3.29 -21.01 16.35
CA SER A 27 4.32 -20.03 16.71
C SER A 27 4.66 -20.01 18.21
N LYS A 28 3.84 -20.65 19.07
CA LYS A 28 4.09 -20.75 20.51
C LYS A 28 4.88 -22.00 20.91
N CYS A 29 4.61 -23.17 20.32
CA CYS A 29 5.23 -24.44 20.73
C CYS A 29 5.83 -25.25 19.56
N SER A 30 5.88 -24.66 18.36
CA SER A 30 6.45 -25.26 17.14
C SER A 30 5.79 -26.55 16.67
N SER A 31 4.67 -26.96 17.25
CA SER A 31 3.94 -28.16 16.84
C SER A 31 3.34 -27.97 15.45
N SER A 32 3.39 -29.02 14.61
CA SER A 32 2.69 -29.08 13.32
C SER A 32 1.23 -29.55 13.45
N LYS A 33 0.75 -29.90 14.65
CA LYS A 33 -0.61 -30.40 14.89
C LYS A 33 -1.58 -29.22 15.00
N LEU A 34 -1.83 -28.55 13.89
CA LEU A 34 -2.79 -27.46 13.77
C LEU A 34 -4.08 -27.95 13.12
N GLU A 35 -5.21 -27.72 13.76
CA GLU A 35 -6.54 -27.98 13.25
C GLU A 35 -7.13 -26.68 12.66
N ILE A 36 -7.68 -26.77 11.43
CA ILE A 36 -8.40 -25.65 10.80
C ILE A 36 -9.81 -25.58 11.39
N LYS A 37 -10.21 -24.40 11.86
CA LYS A 37 -11.52 -24.10 12.43
C LYS A 37 -12.18 -22.94 11.66
N ASP A 38 -13.47 -22.75 11.88
CA ASP A 38 -14.26 -21.61 11.40
C ASP A 38 -14.05 -21.37 9.88
N THR A 39 -14.17 -22.45 9.09
CA THR A 39 -14.01 -22.43 7.62
C THR A 39 -12.70 -21.78 7.13
N GLY A 40 -11.61 -21.92 7.90
CA GLY A 40 -10.29 -21.40 7.55
C GLY A 40 -9.92 -20.06 8.23
N TYR A 41 -10.84 -19.46 8.98
CA TYR A 41 -10.58 -18.18 9.69
C TYR A 41 -9.89 -18.37 11.05
N LYS A 42 -9.62 -19.63 11.44
CA LYS A 42 -8.89 -19.92 12.67
C LYS A 42 -8.09 -21.21 12.54
N LYS A 43 -6.93 -21.26 13.17
CA LYS A 43 -6.19 -22.49 13.46
C LYS A 43 -6.06 -22.68 14.95
N TYR A 44 -6.18 -23.94 15.40
CA TYR A 44 -6.08 -24.34 16.79
C TYR A 44 -4.96 -25.35 16.96
N CYS A 45 -4.01 -25.06 17.84
CA CYS A 45 -2.95 -26.01 18.17
C CYS A 45 -3.44 -27.08 19.13
N LEU A 46 -3.38 -28.35 18.71
CA LEU A 46 -3.81 -29.49 19.53
C LEU A 46 -2.91 -29.74 20.74
N GLU A 47 -1.65 -29.27 20.72
CA GLU A 47 -0.70 -29.45 21.83
C GLU A 47 -0.85 -28.38 22.90
N CYS A 48 -0.61 -27.09 22.54
CA CYS A 48 -0.61 -26.00 23.52
C CYS A 48 -1.94 -25.25 23.61
N LYS A 49 -2.97 -25.65 22.86
CA LYS A 49 -4.32 -25.09 22.88
C LYS A 49 -4.42 -23.62 22.45
N THR A 50 -3.39 -23.09 21.79
CA THR A 50 -3.35 -21.70 21.30
C THR A 50 -4.16 -21.60 20.00
N GLU A 51 -4.92 -20.52 19.87
CA GLU A 51 -5.63 -20.14 18.66
C GLU A 51 -4.82 -19.15 17.83
N PHE A 52 -4.94 -19.23 16.51
CA PHE A 52 -4.31 -18.33 15.54
C PHE A 52 -5.35 -17.87 14.53
N PHE A 53 -5.27 -16.60 14.17
CA PHE A 53 -6.17 -15.95 13.22
C PHE A 53 -5.40 -15.52 11.97
N PRO A 54 -6.08 -15.31 10.82
CA PRO A 54 -5.46 -14.83 9.61
C PRO A 54 -4.69 -13.55 9.83
N ARG A 55 -3.53 -13.46 9.20
CA ARG A 55 -2.68 -12.27 9.22
C ARG A 55 -3.24 -11.21 8.25
N VAL A 56 -3.22 -9.97 8.69
CA VAL A 56 -3.43 -8.79 7.85
C VAL A 56 -2.30 -7.81 8.14
N ASP A 57 -1.56 -7.42 7.11
CA ASP A 57 -0.43 -6.51 7.24
C ASP A 57 -0.88 -5.10 6.83
N PRO A 58 -0.94 -4.13 7.76
CA PRO A 58 -1.27 -2.76 7.43
C PRO A 58 -0.11 -2.08 6.69
N VAL A 59 -0.44 -1.39 5.59
CA VAL A 59 0.50 -0.64 4.74
C VAL A 59 -0.10 0.74 4.49
N VAL A 60 0.60 1.81 4.86
CA VAL A 60 0.21 3.15 4.43
C VAL A 60 0.60 3.35 2.98
N ILE A 61 -0.29 3.96 2.21
CA ILE A 61 0.01 4.43 0.86
C ILE A 61 -0.41 5.89 0.75
N MET A 62 0.53 6.76 0.42
CA MET A 62 0.33 8.18 0.59
C MET A 62 0.70 9.00 -0.63
N LEU A 63 -0.04 10.08 -0.80
CA LEU A 63 0.20 11.10 -1.81
C LEU A 63 0.64 12.40 -1.11
N PRO A 64 1.95 12.67 -0.98
CA PRO A 64 2.44 13.95 -0.52
C PRO A 64 2.07 15.05 -1.52
N THR A 65 1.62 16.21 -1.02
CA THR A 65 1.21 17.35 -1.86
C THR A 65 1.94 18.60 -1.46
N PHE A 66 2.28 19.46 -2.43
CA PHE A 66 2.91 20.76 -2.21
C PHE A 66 2.54 21.73 -3.33
N GLU A 67 1.99 22.89 -2.99
CA GLU A 67 1.66 23.99 -3.93
C GLU A 67 1.02 23.54 -5.25
N GLY A 68 -0.05 22.71 -5.15
CA GLY A 68 -0.79 22.22 -6.33
C GLY A 68 -0.11 21.11 -7.13
N LYS A 69 0.94 20.51 -6.58
CA LYS A 69 1.63 19.33 -7.11
C LYS A 69 1.42 18.13 -6.17
N CYS A 70 1.54 16.93 -6.69
CA CYS A 70 1.64 15.71 -5.90
C CYS A 70 2.95 14.97 -6.21
N LEU A 71 3.50 14.27 -5.21
CA LEU A 71 4.70 13.47 -5.36
C LEU A 71 4.33 12.03 -5.72
N LEU A 72 4.97 11.51 -6.74
CA LEU A 72 4.97 10.07 -7.06
C LEU A 72 6.38 9.52 -7.04
N GLY A 73 6.53 8.33 -6.51
CA GLY A 73 7.80 7.58 -6.46
C GLY A 73 7.83 6.43 -7.45
N ARG A 74 9.04 5.95 -7.72
CA ARG A 74 9.30 4.79 -8.55
C ARG A 74 10.29 3.86 -7.86
N GLN A 75 9.89 2.60 -7.67
CA GLN A 75 10.80 1.54 -7.21
C GLN A 75 11.50 0.87 -8.39
N LYS A 76 12.70 0.31 -8.15
CA LYS A 76 13.50 -0.42 -9.17
C LYS A 76 12.74 -1.58 -9.83
N ILE A 77 11.83 -2.21 -9.09
CA ILE A 77 11.03 -3.35 -9.57
C ILE A 77 9.88 -2.92 -10.51
N PHE A 78 9.51 -1.65 -10.53
CA PHE A 78 8.40 -1.18 -11.37
C PHE A 78 8.77 -1.23 -12.86
N PRO A 79 7.81 -1.50 -13.74
CA PRO A 79 8.03 -1.37 -15.17
C PRO A 79 8.56 0.02 -15.53
N PRO A 80 9.33 0.15 -16.63
CA PRO A 80 9.91 1.44 -17.01
C PRO A 80 8.87 2.56 -17.09
N ARG A 81 9.19 3.73 -16.51
CA ARG A 81 8.35 4.94 -16.49
C ARG A 81 7.04 4.83 -15.71
N MET A 82 6.83 3.76 -14.94
CA MET A 82 5.72 3.68 -13.99
C MET A 82 6.09 4.43 -12.71
N TYR A 83 5.20 5.33 -12.27
CA TYR A 83 5.28 6.00 -10.99
C TYR A 83 3.99 5.76 -10.20
N SER A 84 4.10 5.66 -8.90
CA SER A 84 2.99 5.36 -7.99
C SER A 84 3.05 6.25 -6.76
N ALA A 85 2.01 6.26 -5.95
CA ALA A 85 2.06 6.81 -4.61
C ALA A 85 3.13 6.08 -3.78
N LEU A 86 3.75 6.77 -2.82
CA LEU A 86 4.71 6.19 -1.87
C LEU A 86 3.97 5.21 -0.94
N ALA A 87 4.65 4.17 -0.46
CA ALA A 87 3.99 3.20 0.40
C ALA A 87 4.98 2.42 1.26
N GLY A 88 4.63 2.22 2.54
CA GLY A 88 5.41 1.42 3.46
C GLY A 88 4.57 0.75 4.54
N PHE A 89 5.16 -0.19 5.26
CA PHE A 89 4.48 -0.93 6.33
C PHE A 89 4.37 -0.09 7.60
N LEU A 90 3.27 -0.26 8.33
CA LEU A 90 3.21 0.20 9.71
C LEU A 90 4.15 -0.65 10.58
N GLU A 91 4.92 -0.01 11.43
CA GLU A 91 5.70 -0.67 12.45
C GLU A 91 4.88 -0.93 13.73
N PRO A 92 5.25 -1.94 14.55
CA PRO A 92 4.57 -2.19 15.80
C PRO A 92 4.59 -0.99 16.74
N GLY A 93 3.41 -0.48 17.09
CA GLY A 93 3.25 0.67 17.99
C GLY A 93 3.12 2.03 17.28
N GLU A 94 3.23 2.09 15.96
CA GLU A 94 2.99 3.31 15.19
C GLU A 94 1.50 3.60 15.01
N THR A 95 1.17 4.88 14.91
CA THR A 95 -0.10 5.36 14.35
C THR A 95 0.00 5.42 12.81
N ILE A 96 -1.15 5.53 12.13
CA ILE A 96 -1.17 5.75 10.66
C ILE A 96 -0.42 7.03 10.31
N GLU A 97 -0.61 8.09 11.10
CA GLU A 97 0.00 9.39 10.89
C GLU A 97 1.54 9.32 11.02
N ASP A 98 2.03 8.65 12.06
CA ASP A 98 3.48 8.49 12.27
C ASP A 98 4.11 7.67 11.15
N ALA A 99 3.48 6.57 10.74
CA ALA A 99 3.95 5.75 9.62
C ALA A 99 4.03 6.55 8.31
N VAL A 100 3.01 7.37 7.99
CA VAL A 100 3.04 8.25 6.80
C VAL A 100 4.19 9.25 6.88
N ILE A 101 4.38 9.88 8.05
CA ILE A 101 5.45 10.87 8.24
C ILE A 101 6.82 10.21 8.09
N ARG A 102 7.03 9.03 8.70
CA ARG A 102 8.29 8.28 8.63
C ARG A 102 8.58 7.83 7.19
N GLU A 103 7.66 7.13 6.54
CA GLU A 103 7.87 6.59 5.19
C GLU A 103 8.14 7.69 4.16
N VAL A 104 7.39 8.81 4.19
CA VAL A 104 7.67 9.95 3.31
C VAL A 104 9.06 10.52 3.58
N LYS A 105 9.47 10.59 4.86
CA LYS A 105 10.80 11.08 5.23
C LYS A 105 11.91 10.15 4.75
N GLU A 106 11.75 8.85 4.91
CA GLU A 106 12.72 7.82 4.51
C GLU A 106 12.86 7.79 2.98
N GLU A 107 11.77 7.64 2.24
CA GLU A 107 11.81 7.50 0.78
C GLU A 107 12.22 8.80 0.05
N SER A 108 11.76 9.97 0.52
CA SER A 108 11.89 11.23 -0.24
C SER A 108 12.64 12.36 0.47
N GLY A 109 12.95 12.21 1.77
CA GLY A 109 13.58 13.25 2.58
C GLY A 109 12.64 14.39 3.01
N LEU A 110 11.36 14.35 2.62
CA LEU A 110 10.39 15.41 2.92
C LEU A 110 9.87 15.33 4.35
N ASP A 111 9.67 16.48 4.97
CA ASP A 111 8.84 16.61 6.16
C ASP A 111 7.41 16.92 5.74
N VAL A 112 6.45 16.11 6.26
CA VAL A 112 5.02 16.27 5.98
C VAL A 112 4.23 16.54 7.25
N THR A 113 3.04 17.10 7.06
CA THR A 113 2.05 17.40 8.11
C THR A 113 0.65 17.15 7.56
N ASN A 114 -0.37 17.37 8.38
CA ASN A 114 -1.78 17.28 7.98
C ASN A 114 -2.11 15.96 7.27
N VAL A 115 -1.70 14.83 7.87
CA VAL A 115 -2.02 13.50 7.33
C VAL A 115 -3.53 13.29 7.38
N GLN A 116 -4.13 12.94 6.25
CA GLN A 116 -5.55 12.74 6.10
C GLN A 116 -5.83 11.36 5.52
N TYR A 117 -6.46 10.49 6.31
CA TYR A 117 -7.02 9.24 5.80
C TYR A 117 -8.07 9.50 4.72
N LYS A 118 -8.05 8.69 3.66
CA LYS A 118 -9.02 8.77 2.56
C LYS A 118 -9.86 7.51 2.44
N PHE A 119 -9.25 6.37 2.21
CA PHE A 119 -9.93 5.07 2.07
C PHE A 119 -8.93 3.92 2.21
N THR A 120 -9.44 2.69 2.30
CA THR A 120 -8.62 1.47 2.33
C THR A 120 -8.91 0.57 1.14
N GLN A 121 -7.94 -0.29 0.83
CA GLN A 121 -8.10 -1.37 -0.15
C GLN A 121 -7.44 -2.65 0.37
N PRO A 122 -8.17 -3.79 0.47
CA PRO A 122 -7.55 -5.10 0.62
C PRO A 122 -6.63 -5.39 -0.56
N TRP A 123 -5.39 -5.81 -0.26
CA TRP A 123 -4.38 -6.12 -1.26
C TRP A 123 -3.82 -7.53 -0.99
N PRO A 124 -4.38 -8.59 -1.66
CA PRO A 124 -4.11 -9.98 -1.33
C PRO A 124 -2.76 -10.49 -1.87
N PHE A 125 -1.68 -9.71 -1.67
CA PHE A 125 -0.33 -10.03 -2.14
C PHE A 125 0.71 -9.85 -1.02
N PRO A 126 0.75 -10.79 0.01
CA PRO A 126 -0.20 -11.90 0.16
C PRO A 126 -1.48 -11.54 0.94
N TYR A 127 -1.47 -10.62 1.93
CA TYR A 127 -2.62 -10.28 2.80
C TYR A 127 -2.52 -8.88 3.40
N GLN A 128 -2.18 -7.89 2.56
CA GLN A 128 -2.03 -6.50 2.98
C GLN A 128 -3.37 -5.76 3.03
N LEU A 129 -3.45 -4.76 3.91
CA LEU A 129 -4.47 -3.74 3.90
C LEU A 129 -3.82 -2.41 3.58
N MET A 130 -4.04 -1.90 2.37
CA MET A 130 -3.56 -0.59 1.95
C MET A 130 -4.42 0.52 2.58
N ILE A 131 -3.80 1.47 3.27
CA ILE A 131 -4.44 2.59 3.96
C ILE A 131 -4.03 3.87 3.23
N GLY A 132 -4.95 4.40 2.41
CA GLY A 132 -4.71 5.55 1.55
C GLY A 132 -4.79 6.87 2.31
N CYS A 133 -3.74 7.69 2.20
CA CYS A 133 -3.62 8.97 2.88
C CYS A 133 -3.15 10.08 1.94
N PHE A 134 -3.55 11.31 2.25
CA PHE A 134 -2.86 12.52 1.78
C PHE A 134 -1.99 13.07 2.89
N ALA A 135 -0.93 13.80 2.54
CA ALA A 135 -0.09 14.53 3.48
C ALA A 135 0.42 15.82 2.83
N GLU A 136 0.58 16.88 3.60
CA GLU A 136 1.08 18.16 3.11
C GLU A 136 2.59 18.24 3.35
N ALA A 137 3.39 18.35 2.28
CA ALA A 137 4.82 18.55 2.37
C ALA A 137 5.14 20.00 2.73
N LYS A 138 6.23 20.21 3.52
CA LYS A 138 6.72 21.54 3.93
C LYS A 138 7.62 22.18 2.87
N SER A 139 8.12 21.41 1.90
CA SER A 139 8.95 21.86 0.77
C SER A 139 8.82 20.91 -0.39
N ASP A 140 9.36 21.28 -1.56
CA ASP A 140 9.47 20.40 -2.73
C ASP A 140 10.89 19.87 -2.97
N ILE A 141 11.83 20.13 -2.06
CA ILE A 141 13.23 19.73 -2.16
C ILE A 141 13.35 18.24 -1.78
N LEU A 142 13.63 17.40 -2.75
CA LEU A 142 13.74 15.96 -2.56
C LEU A 142 15.17 15.57 -2.15
N ASN A 143 15.27 14.65 -1.20
CA ASN A 143 16.50 13.92 -0.86
C ASN A 143 16.19 12.41 -0.84
N ILE A 144 16.15 11.82 -2.03
CA ILE A 144 15.67 10.46 -2.25
C ILE A 144 16.67 9.45 -1.70
N ASP A 145 16.20 8.50 -0.89
CA ASP A 145 16.97 7.30 -0.57
C ASP A 145 16.95 6.33 -1.76
N LYS A 146 18.10 6.21 -2.43
CA LYS A 146 18.26 5.36 -3.61
C LYS A 146 18.26 3.85 -3.32
N ASP A 147 18.34 3.47 -2.06
CA ASP A 147 18.22 2.06 -1.66
C ASP A 147 16.75 1.66 -1.58
N GLU A 148 15.86 2.59 -1.25
CA GLU A 148 14.41 2.36 -1.16
C GLU A 148 13.68 2.63 -2.48
N ILE A 149 13.85 3.83 -3.06
CA ILE A 149 13.21 4.19 -4.33
C ILE A 149 14.24 4.64 -5.38
N GLU A 150 13.96 4.29 -6.64
CA GLU A 150 14.83 4.65 -7.77
C GLU A 150 14.73 6.14 -8.11
N ASP A 151 13.52 6.69 -8.07
CA ASP A 151 13.23 8.06 -8.46
C ASP A 151 11.92 8.57 -7.86
N ALA A 152 11.79 9.89 -7.73
CA ALA A 152 10.55 10.56 -7.35
C ALA A 152 10.38 11.87 -8.11
N ILE A 153 9.14 12.18 -8.47
CA ILE A 153 8.80 13.35 -9.28
C ILE A 153 7.57 14.07 -8.74
N TRP A 154 7.62 15.39 -8.80
CA TRP A 154 6.45 16.23 -8.59
C TRP A 154 5.66 16.38 -9.89
N LEU A 155 4.35 16.14 -9.82
CA LEU A 155 3.43 16.25 -10.94
C LEU A 155 2.31 17.24 -10.62
N THR A 156 2.00 18.10 -11.58
CA THR A 156 0.83 18.98 -11.53
C THR A 156 -0.43 18.24 -11.97
N LYS A 157 -1.61 18.82 -11.70
CA LYS A 157 -2.88 18.29 -12.23
C LYS A 157 -2.88 18.23 -13.77
N GLU A 158 -2.17 19.15 -14.44
CA GLU A 158 -2.05 19.16 -15.89
C GLU A 158 -1.18 17.98 -16.39
N ASP A 159 -0.06 17.68 -15.72
CA ASP A 159 0.77 16.52 -16.04
C ASP A 159 -0.01 15.22 -15.88
N LEU A 160 -0.79 15.08 -14.80
CA LEU A 160 -1.66 13.93 -14.59
C LEU A 160 -2.73 13.80 -15.68
N ASN A 161 -3.36 14.91 -16.09
CA ASN A 161 -4.29 14.88 -17.23
C ASN A 161 -3.61 14.36 -18.51
N ARG A 162 -2.37 14.77 -18.79
CA ARG A 162 -1.58 14.26 -19.92
C ARG A 162 -1.26 12.77 -19.76
N ILE A 163 -0.97 12.32 -18.54
CA ILE A 163 -0.74 10.90 -18.26
C ILE A 163 -2.00 10.07 -18.52
N PHE A 164 -3.16 10.50 -18.03
CA PHE A 164 -4.43 9.79 -18.22
C PHE A 164 -4.82 9.62 -19.69
N VAL A 165 -4.47 10.57 -20.54
CA VAL A 165 -4.73 10.48 -22.00
C VAL A 165 -3.53 9.91 -22.79
N GLY A 166 -2.48 9.42 -22.12
CA GLY A 166 -1.30 8.83 -22.75
C GLY A 166 -0.42 9.82 -23.53
N LYS A 167 -0.48 11.12 -23.19
CA LYS A 167 0.23 12.21 -23.92
C LYS A 167 1.33 12.88 -23.10
N HIS A 168 1.75 12.30 -21.97
CA HIS A 168 2.85 12.88 -21.19
C HIS A 168 4.16 12.80 -21.99
N PRO A 169 4.98 13.89 -22.07
CA PRO A 169 6.18 13.96 -22.92
C PRO A 169 7.19 12.83 -22.61
N ASN A 170 7.40 12.52 -21.34
CA ASN A 170 8.30 11.45 -20.90
C ASN A 170 7.64 10.07 -20.90
N ARG A 171 6.42 9.93 -21.45
CA ARG A 171 5.63 8.69 -21.48
C ARG A 171 5.47 8.05 -20.10
N ILE A 172 5.38 8.87 -19.04
CA ILE A 172 5.08 8.42 -17.68
C ILE A 172 3.67 7.84 -17.68
N TRP A 173 3.50 6.80 -16.86
CA TRP A 173 2.21 6.19 -16.59
C TRP A 173 2.10 5.79 -15.12
N ILE A 174 0.87 5.59 -14.64
CA ILE A 174 0.52 5.31 -13.25
C ILE A 174 -0.21 3.97 -13.16
N PRO A 175 -0.34 3.38 -11.96
CA PRO A 175 -1.08 2.12 -11.78
C PRO A 175 -2.48 2.15 -12.39
N PRO A 176 -3.02 0.98 -12.79
CA PRO A 176 -4.36 0.89 -13.38
C PRO A 176 -5.45 1.28 -12.39
N ALA A 177 -6.64 1.61 -12.89
CA ALA A 177 -7.77 2.15 -12.12
C ALA A 177 -8.21 1.29 -10.92
N MET A 178 -7.91 -0.01 -10.92
CA MET A 178 -8.20 -0.90 -9.79
C MET A 178 -7.28 -0.70 -8.58
N ALA A 179 -6.14 -0.05 -8.74
CA ALA A 179 -5.17 0.13 -7.66
C ALA A 179 -5.50 1.35 -6.80
N VAL A 180 -5.33 1.23 -5.49
CA VAL A 180 -5.55 2.32 -4.53
C VAL A 180 -4.73 3.57 -4.87
N ALA A 181 -3.50 3.42 -5.36
CA ALA A 181 -2.67 4.55 -5.81
C ALA A 181 -3.35 5.38 -6.89
N HIS A 182 -3.97 4.73 -7.88
CA HIS A 182 -4.74 5.41 -8.92
C HIS A 182 -5.91 6.18 -8.32
N GLN A 183 -6.64 5.57 -7.39
CA GLN A 183 -7.79 6.20 -6.74
C GLN A 183 -7.36 7.40 -5.88
N LEU A 184 -6.21 7.34 -5.21
CA LEU A 184 -5.65 8.50 -4.50
C LEU A 184 -5.34 9.66 -5.46
N ILE A 185 -4.68 9.37 -6.57
CA ILE A 185 -4.34 10.37 -7.59
C ILE A 185 -5.62 11.03 -8.15
N VAL A 186 -6.61 10.22 -8.54
CA VAL A 186 -7.90 10.73 -9.05
C VAL A 186 -8.62 11.55 -7.98
N SER A 187 -8.66 11.07 -6.74
CA SER A 187 -9.29 11.81 -5.62
C SER A 187 -8.63 13.17 -5.42
N TRP A 188 -7.30 13.25 -5.49
CA TRP A 188 -6.57 14.51 -5.35
C TRP A 188 -6.81 15.46 -6.52
N MET A 189 -6.98 14.97 -7.73
CA MET A 189 -7.28 15.82 -8.88
C MET A 189 -8.61 16.57 -8.76
N HIS A 190 -9.55 16.06 -7.97
CA HIS A 190 -10.87 16.65 -7.74
C HIS A 190 -10.94 17.53 -6.47
N THR A 191 -9.84 17.70 -5.73
CA THR A 191 -9.70 18.69 -4.66
C THR A 191 -9.31 20.06 -5.25
#